data_0b01ae4d34e82447b66b78cc7cbfe7ec
#
_entry.id   0b01ae4d34e82447b66b78cc7cbfe7ec
#
_cell.length_a   1.000
_cell.length_b   1.000
_cell.length_c   1.000
_cell.angle_alpha   90.00
_cell.angle_beta   90.00
_cell.angle_gamma   90.00
#
_symmetry.space_group_name_H-M   'P 1'
#
loop_
_entity.id
_entity.type
_entity.pdbx_description
1 polymer ?
#
loop_
_entity_poly.entity_id
_entity_poly.type
_entity_poly.pdbx_seq_one_letter_code
_entity_poly.pdbx_strand_id
1 'polypeptide(L)'
;MWQDAEQAIGAQLAPGETLIWAGRPRTGLVFRPYDLLITAFSAIWLTIAVYITGTARSVGRGMIPSGFRITSNPFTGRPMFMHPLSIFDTVGFVFIAIGLYLLLGRFFVDARIRANTYYGLTDKRVLMVTGFSGNRFISIPLERIGELNVSRRADGYGTVRLGRASYVEDSHGSSLSDHRHYGYRRIEPPSFELIDDVLAVRDLIVRTQMSLDDAHGSRRE
;
A
#
# COMPACT_ATOMS: atom_id res chain seq x y z
N MET A 1 14.04 16.49 7.79
CA MET A 1 13.78 15.28 6.95
C MET A 1 14.54 14.05 7.44
N TRP A 2 15.84 14.09 7.70
CA TRP A 2 16.63 13.04 8.36
C TRP A 2 16.25 12.90 9.84
N GLN A 3 16.08 14.00 10.54
CA GLN A 3 15.75 14.04 11.98
C GLN A 3 14.48 13.27 12.33
N ASP A 4 13.44 13.31 11.47
CA ASP A 4 12.20 12.59 11.72
C ASP A 4 12.41 11.06 11.65
N ALA A 5 13.26 10.60 10.70
CA ALA A 5 13.58 9.18 10.55
C ALA A 5 14.47 8.70 11.72
N GLU A 6 15.48 9.49 12.09
CA GLU A 6 16.35 9.21 13.24
C GLU A 6 15.54 9.14 14.55
N GLN A 7 14.61 10.05 14.76
CA GLN A 7 13.75 10.05 15.93
C GLN A 7 12.81 8.84 15.96
N ALA A 8 12.17 8.54 14.81
CA ALA A 8 11.24 7.41 14.70
C ALA A 8 11.95 6.05 14.91
N ILE A 9 13.15 5.89 14.36
CA ILE A 9 13.96 4.68 14.53
C ILE A 9 14.65 4.67 15.89
N GLY A 10 15.13 5.81 16.36
CA GLY A 10 15.81 5.94 17.67
C GLY A 10 14.96 5.46 18.83
N ALA A 11 13.64 5.70 18.78
CA ALA A 11 12.68 5.19 19.76
C ALA A 11 12.56 3.65 19.80
N GLN A 12 13.09 2.96 18.78
CA GLN A 12 13.01 1.50 18.64
C GLN A 12 14.37 0.80 18.84
N LEU A 13 15.43 1.54 19.18
CA LEU A 13 16.74 0.98 19.43
C LEU A 13 16.77 0.22 20.75
N ALA A 14 17.48 -0.92 20.74
CA ALA A 14 17.76 -1.66 21.98
C ALA A 14 18.90 -0.97 22.76
N PRO A 15 18.99 -1.20 24.07
CA PRO A 15 20.13 -0.71 24.88
C PRO A 15 21.47 -1.17 24.29
N GLY A 16 22.39 -0.23 24.03
CA GLY A 16 23.70 -0.51 23.44
C GLY A 16 23.68 -0.81 21.94
N GLU A 17 22.61 -0.46 21.23
CA GLU A 17 22.51 -0.53 19.78
C GLU A 17 22.77 0.86 19.19
N THR A 18 23.60 0.94 18.15
CA THR A 18 23.96 2.19 17.48
C THR A 18 23.29 2.31 16.13
N LEU A 19 22.66 3.45 15.87
CA LEU A 19 22.09 3.77 14.57
C LEU A 19 23.20 4.21 13.61
N ILE A 20 23.35 3.48 12.50
CA ILE A 20 24.35 3.78 11.47
C ILE A 20 23.74 4.64 10.37
N TRP A 21 22.51 4.35 9.99
CA TRP A 21 21.78 5.08 8.94
C TRP A 21 20.28 5.06 9.20
N ALA A 22 19.63 6.17 8.90
CA ALA A 22 18.18 6.27 8.88
C ALA A 22 17.74 6.92 7.57
N GLY A 23 16.60 6.50 7.05
CA GLY A 23 16.04 7.03 5.81
C GLY A 23 14.54 6.81 5.70
N ARG A 24 13.97 7.35 4.64
CA ARG A 24 12.57 7.15 4.32
C ARG A 24 12.38 7.01 2.80
N PRO A 25 11.30 6.35 2.35
CA PRO A 25 11.01 6.29 0.93
C PRO A 25 10.70 7.67 0.37
N ARG A 26 10.93 7.85 -0.92
CA ARG A 26 10.49 9.04 -1.65
C ARG A 26 9.00 9.28 -1.40
N THR A 27 8.69 10.47 -0.93
CA THR A 27 7.30 10.92 -0.74
C THR A 27 6.73 11.45 -2.06
N GLY A 28 5.39 11.48 -2.16
CA GLY A 28 4.68 11.98 -3.33
C GLY A 28 4.08 10.87 -4.20
N LEU A 29 3.53 11.27 -5.34
CA LEU A 29 2.89 10.36 -6.27
C LEU A 29 3.96 9.61 -7.08
N VAL A 30 3.97 8.30 -6.98
CA VAL A 30 4.88 7.43 -7.74
C VAL A 30 4.06 6.56 -8.67
N PHE A 31 4.30 6.71 -9.97
CA PHE A 31 3.68 5.89 -10.99
C PHE A 31 4.52 4.64 -11.26
N ARG A 32 3.87 3.50 -11.24
CA ARG A 32 4.45 2.20 -11.64
C ARG A 32 3.85 1.77 -12.99
N PRO A 33 4.54 0.99 -13.82
CA PRO A 33 4.02 0.61 -15.15
C PRO A 33 2.62 -0.03 -15.13
N TYR A 34 2.33 -0.86 -14.13
CA TYR A 34 1.01 -1.48 -13.98
C TYR A 34 -0.10 -0.48 -13.58
N ASP A 35 0.27 0.70 -13.07
CA ASP A 35 -0.70 1.73 -12.74
C ASP A 35 -1.45 2.24 -13.99
N LEU A 36 -0.79 2.18 -15.15
CA LEU A 36 -1.41 2.56 -16.42
C LEU A 36 -2.65 1.71 -16.73
N LEU A 37 -2.54 0.39 -16.57
CA LEU A 37 -3.65 -0.53 -16.81
C LEU A 37 -4.81 -0.26 -15.83
N ILE A 38 -4.52 -0.13 -14.54
CA ILE A 38 -5.56 0.13 -13.54
C ILE A 38 -6.18 1.52 -13.75
N THR A 39 -5.38 2.51 -14.15
CA THR A 39 -5.87 3.87 -14.43
C THR A 39 -6.80 3.85 -15.66
N ALA A 40 -6.41 3.16 -16.74
CA ALA A 40 -7.26 3.03 -17.93
C ALA A 40 -8.56 2.29 -17.60
N PHE A 41 -8.50 1.19 -16.87
CA PHE A 41 -9.68 0.46 -16.40
C PHE A 41 -10.59 1.35 -15.54
N SER A 42 -10.01 2.08 -14.59
CA SER A 42 -10.76 2.97 -13.69
C SER A 42 -11.44 4.12 -14.44
N ALA A 43 -10.77 4.66 -15.46
CA ALA A 43 -11.36 5.71 -16.32
C ALA A 43 -12.58 5.19 -17.11
N ILE A 44 -12.47 4.00 -17.71
CA ILE A 44 -13.57 3.33 -18.40
C ILE A 44 -14.71 3.05 -17.43
N TRP A 45 -14.40 2.47 -16.26
CA TRP A 45 -15.38 2.17 -15.20
C TRP A 45 -16.13 3.43 -14.77
N LEU A 46 -15.40 4.52 -14.48
CA LEU A 46 -15.99 5.79 -14.06
C LEU A 46 -16.90 6.37 -15.14
N THR A 47 -16.47 6.33 -16.40
CA THR A 47 -17.28 6.79 -17.55
C THR A 47 -18.59 6.02 -17.64
N ILE A 48 -18.54 4.69 -17.53
CA ILE A 48 -19.73 3.83 -17.57
C ILE A 48 -20.63 4.13 -16.36
N ALA A 49 -20.08 4.26 -15.15
CA ALA A 49 -20.85 4.56 -13.95
C ALA A 49 -21.58 5.91 -14.04
N VAL A 50 -20.89 6.94 -14.53
CA VAL A 50 -21.49 8.27 -14.75
C VAL A 50 -22.58 8.21 -15.83
N TYR A 51 -22.32 7.52 -16.95
CA TYR A 51 -23.28 7.37 -18.04
C TYR A 51 -24.55 6.65 -17.60
N ILE A 52 -24.42 5.50 -16.92
CA ILE A 52 -25.56 4.71 -16.42
C ILE A 52 -26.35 5.52 -15.39
N THR A 53 -25.66 6.18 -14.45
CA THR A 53 -26.34 7.00 -13.42
C THR A 53 -27.07 8.17 -14.07
N GLY A 54 -26.48 8.83 -15.06
CA GLY A 54 -27.09 9.94 -15.80
C GLY A 54 -28.32 9.51 -16.59
N THR A 55 -28.22 8.39 -17.32
CA THR A 55 -29.34 7.85 -18.11
C THR A 55 -30.47 7.34 -17.23
N ALA A 56 -30.18 6.65 -16.13
CA ALA A 56 -31.19 6.21 -15.17
C ALA A 56 -31.99 7.39 -14.60
N ARG A 57 -31.31 8.51 -14.31
CA ARG A 57 -31.97 9.75 -13.86
C ARG A 57 -32.85 10.38 -14.94
N SER A 58 -32.39 10.41 -16.17
CA SER A 58 -33.16 11.02 -17.28
C SER A 58 -34.43 10.21 -17.61
N VAL A 59 -34.31 8.88 -17.66
CA VAL A 59 -35.43 7.95 -17.84
C VAL A 59 -36.44 8.07 -16.72
N GLY A 60 -35.94 8.11 -15.47
CA GLY A 60 -36.81 8.21 -14.30
C GLY A 60 -37.59 9.52 -14.23
N ARG A 61 -37.00 10.64 -14.69
CA ARG A 61 -37.71 11.91 -14.79
C ARG A 61 -38.82 11.88 -15.85
N GLY A 62 -38.62 11.13 -16.93
CA GLY A 62 -39.60 10.98 -17.99
C GLY A 62 -40.74 10.00 -17.66
N MET A 63 -40.51 9.04 -16.75
CA MET A 63 -41.50 8.02 -16.38
C MET A 63 -42.46 8.45 -15.26
N ILE A 64 -42.11 9.45 -14.47
CA ILE A 64 -42.97 9.94 -13.39
C ILE A 64 -43.81 11.09 -13.92
N PRO A 65 -45.14 10.90 -14.12
CA PRO A 65 -46.02 12.00 -14.45
C PRO A 65 -45.91 13.08 -13.38
N SER A 66 -45.86 14.33 -13.79
CA SER A 66 -45.71 15.54 -12.93
C SER A 66 -46.81 15.71 -11.87
N GLY A 67 -47.72 14.76 -11.73
CA GLY A 67 -48.83 14.73 -10.79
C GLY A 67 -48.84 13.56 -9.80
N PHE A 68 -47.89 12.61 -9.87
CA PHE A 68 -47.89 11.45 -8.99
C PHE A 68 -47.32 11.80 -7.58
N ARG A 69 -48.21 12.29 -6.73
CA ARG A 69 -47.95 12.59 -5.33
C ARG A 69 -48.20 11.32 -4.51
N ILE A 70 -47.17 10.58 -4.16
CA ILE A 70 -47.30 9.45 -3.25
C ILE A 70 -47.19 9.98 -1.82
N THR A 71 -48.34 9.99 -1.15
CA THR A 71 -48.58 10.14 0.29
C THR A 71 -47.89 11.30 1.02
N SER A 72 -48.71 12.11 1.65
CA SER A 72 -48.29 13.02 2.71
C SER A 72 -47.88 12.22 3.95
N ASN A 73 -46.77 12.63 4.59
CA ASN A 73 -46.39 12.12 5.90
C ASN A 73 -47.56 12.31 6.88
N PRO A 74 -48.10 11.23 7.50
CA PRO A 74 -49.28 11.36 8.37
C PRO A 74 -49.05 12.22 9.61
N PHE A 75 -47.78 12.47 9.98
CA PHE A 75 -47.45 13.27 11.15
C PHE A 75 -47.11 14.74 10.84
N THR A 76 -46.71 15.07 9.62
CA THR A 76 -46.25 16.42 9.28
C THR A 76 -47.05 17.08 8.16
N GLY A 77 -47.94 16.34 7.50
CA GLY A 77 -48.70 16.83 6.34
C GLY A 77 -47.87 17.23 5.11
N ARG A 78 -46.55 17.11 5.18
CA ARG A 78 -45.66 17.49 4.10
C ARG A 78 -45.60 16.40 3.04
N PRO A 79 -45.56 16.75 1.74
CA PRO A 79 -45.43 15.77 0.67
C PRO A 79 -44.11 15.01 0.84
N MET A 80 -44.17 13.71 1.05
CA MET A 80 -43.02 12.84 1.11
C MET A 80 -42.72 12.39 -0.32
N PHE A 81 -41.77 13.03 -0.97
CA PHE A 81 -41.25 12.60 -2.24
C PHE A 81 -40.37 11.36 -2.03
N MET A 82 -40.99 10.20 -1.96
CA MET A 82 -40.25 8.95 -2.17
C MET A 82 -39.92 8.87 -3.67
N HIS A 83 -38.73 9.31 -4.03
CA HIS A 83 -38.23 9.02 -5.36
C HIS A 83 -37.87 7.52 -5.41
N PRO A 84 -38.58 6.69 -6.19
CA PRO A 84 -38.21 5.28 -6.36
C PRO A 84 -36.79 5.12 -6.95
N LEU A 85 -36.21 6.21 -7.44
CA LEU A 85 -34.86 6.32 -7.96
C LEU A 85 -33.78 6.48 -6.88
N SER A 86 -34.15 6.72 -5.61
CA SER A 86 -33.17 6.94 -4.54
C SER A 86 -32.21 5.75 -4.36
N ILE A 87 -32.68 4.50 -4.60
CA ILE A 87 -31.82 3.31 -4.57
C ILE A 87 -30.85 3.31 -5.75
N PHE A 88 -31.34 3.57 -6.95
CA PHE A 88 -30.49 3.64 -8.15
C PHE A 88 -29.49 4.80 -8.09
N ASP A 89 -29.91 5.96 -7.56
CA ASP A 89 -29.03 7.08 -7.32
C ASP A 89 -27.94 6.73 -6.30
N THR A 90 -28.31 6.10 -5.18
CA THR A 90 -27.35 5.70 -4.14
C THR A 90 -26.36 4.67 -4.69
N VAL A 91 -26.83 3.66 -5.38
CA VAL A 91 -25.97 2.67 -6.05
C VAL A 91 -25.05 3.35 -7.07
N GLY A 92 -25.60 4.23 -7.92
CA GLY A 92 -24.82 4.98 -8.89
C GLY A 92 -23.72 5.82 -8.26
N PHE A 93 -24.00 6.53 -7.17
CA PHE A 93 -23.00 7.29 -6.43
C PHE A 93 -21.90 6.41 -5.83
N VAL A 94 -22.26 5.24 -5.30
CA VAL A 94 -21.27 4.27 -4.78
C VAL A 94 -20.32 3.81 -5.89
N PHE A 95 -20.85 3.48 -7.09
CA PHE A 95 -20.03 3.08 -8.24
C PHE A 95 -19.12 4.21 -8.73
N ILE A 96 -19.61 5.45 -8.75
CA ILE A 96 -18.81 6.64 -9.09
C ILE A 96 -17.71 6.83 -8.03
N ALA A 97 -18.03 6.73 -6.75
CA ALA A 97 -17.06 6.87 -5.66
C ALA A 97 -15.96 5.79 -5.73
N ILE A 98 -16.32 4.53 -6.04
CA ILE A 98 -15.36 3.45 -6.27
C ILE A 98 -14.47 3.78 -7.46
N GLY A 99 -15.03 4.21 -8.58
CA GLY A 99 -14.26 4.59 -9.77
C GLY A 99 -13.28 5.74 -9.49
N LEU A 100 -13.72 6.75 -8.77
CA LEU A 100 -12.89 7.89 -8.38
C LEU A 100 -11.78 7.48 -7.40
N TYR A 101 -12.09 6.60 -6.45
CA TYR A 101 -11.08 6.03 -5.55
C TYR A 101 -10.03 5.23 -6.31
N LEU A 102 -10.42 4.36 -7.23
CA LEU A 102 -9.50 3.57 -8.05
C LEU A 102 -8.64 4.45 -8.96
N LEU A 103 -9.20 5.55 -9.47
CA LEU A 103 -8.51 6.48 -10.36
C LEU A 103 -7.50 7.36 -9.62
N LEU A 104 -7.88 7.94 -8.49
CA LEU A 104 -7.09 8.93 -7.77
C LEU A 104 -6.74 8.50 -6.33
N GLY A 105 -7.70 7.95 -5.59
CA GLY A 105 -7.60 7.71 -4.16
C GLY A 105 -6.44 6.78 -3.78
N ARG A 106 -6.19 5.75 -4.58
CA ARG A 106 -5.10 4.80 -4.35
C ARG A 106 -3.72 5.48 -4.31
N PHE A 107 -3.49 6.50 -5.14
CA PHE A 107 -2.22 7.22 -5.17
C PHE A 107 -2.01 8.04 -3.89
N PHE A 108 -3.09 8.61 -3.35
CA PHE A 108 -3.02 9.34 -2.08
C PHE A 108 -2.77 8.41 -0.91
N VAL A 109 -3.43 7.24 -0.88
CA VAL A 109 -3.22 6.22 0.16
C VAL A 109 -1.77 5.73 0.11
N ASP A 110 -1.26 5.38 -1.07
CA ASP A 110 0.10 4.90 -1.26
C ASP A 110 1.15 5.98 -0.87
N ALA A 111 0.92 7.23 -1.26
CA ALA A 111 1.76 8.35 -0.85
C ALA A 111 1.74 8.56 0.67
N ARG A 112 0.57 8.39 1.32
CA ARG A 112 0.42 8.51 2.77
C ARG A 112 1.14 7.38 3.51
N ILE A 113 1.06 6.15 3.02
CA ILE A 113 1.78 5.00 3.61
C ILE A 113 3.29 5.27 3.55
N ARG A 114 3.81 5.67 2.39
CA ARG A 114 5.24 6.00 2.23
C ARG A 114 5.69 7.17 3.10
N ALA A 115 4.84 8.19 3.26
CA ALA A 115 5.16 9.34 4.12
C ALA A 115 5.31 8.96 5.60
N ASN A 116 4.70 7.84 6.03
CA ASN A 116 4.78 7.34 7.40
C ASN A 116 5.63 6.05 7.49
N THR A 117 6.50 5.82 6.52
CA THR A 117 7.43 4.68 6.54
C THR A 117 8.84 5.19 6.77
N TYR A 118 9.54 4.57 7.70
CA TYR A 118 10.92 4.89 8.06
C TYR A 118 11.76 3.63 8.02
N TYR A 119 12.99 3.77 7.57
CA TYR A 119 13.98 2.71 7.49
C TYR A 119 15.17 3.06 8.39
N GLY A 120 15.76 2.06 9.02
CA GLY A 120 16.96 2.21 9.82
C GLY A 120 17.91 1.04 9.61
N LEU A 121 19.20 1.34 9.64
CA LEU A 121 20.27 0.37 9.71
C LEU A 121 21.03 0.62 11.01
N THR A 122 21.16 -0.42 11.82
CA THR A 122 21.94 -0.38 13.04
C THR A 122 23.18 -1.28 12.92
N ASP A 123 23.98 -1.29 13.94
CA ASP A 123 25.14 -2.19 14.06
C ASP A 123 24.75 -3.69 14.14
N LYS A 124 23.47 -4.04 14.38
CA LYS A 124 23.00 -5.42 14.58
C LYS A 124 21.88 -5.86 13.63
N ARG A 125 21.04 -4.93 13.21
CA ARG A 125 19.83 -5.26 12.45
C ARG A 125 19.35 -4.14 11.53
N VAL A 126 18.50 -4.51 10.62
CA VAL A 126 17.71 -3.59 9.81
C VAL A 126 16.34 -3.40 10.45
N LEU A 127 15.89 -2.15 10.52
CA LEU A 127 14.62 -1.76 11.10
C LEU A 127 13.72 -1.12 10.04
N MET A 128 12.43 -1.46 10.04
CA MET A 128 11.41 -0.80 9.23
C MET A 128 10.22 -0.47 10.10
N VAL A 129 9.81 0.78 10.10
CA VAL A 129 8.64 1.26 10.84
C VAL A 129 7.66 1.85 9.84
N THR A 130 6.43 1.32 9.82
CA THR A 130 5.36 1.83 8.97
C THR A 130 4.15 2.19 9.82
N GLY A 131 3.77 3.46 9.82
CA GLY A 131 2.72 3.99 10.69
C GLY A 131 1.51 4.53 9.94
N PHE A 132 0.71 3.69 9.28
CA PHE A 132 -0.55 4.16 8.66
C PHE A 132 -1.81 3.83 9.49
N SER A 133 -1.90 2.63 10.04
CA SER A 133 -3.08 2.16 10.82
C SER A 133 -2.68 1.32 12.02
N GLY A 134 -1.53 1.60 12.56
CA GLY A 134 -0.84 0.83 13.60
C GLY A 134 0.63 0.77 13.24
N ASN A 135 1.49 0.91 14.21
CA ASN A 135 2.92 0.86 14.00
C ASN A 135 3.33 -0.58 13.65
N ARG A 136 3.45 -0.87 12.35
CA ARG A 136 4.04 -2.12 11.91
C ARG A 136 5.55 -2.00 12.00
N PHE A 137 6.13 -2.79 12.86
CA PHE A 137 7.57 -2.86 13.08
C PHE A 137 8.13 -4.16 12.50
N ILE A 138 9.16 -4.04 11.67
CA ILE A 138 9.90 -5.19 11.16
C ILE A 138 11.35 -5.01 11.57
N SER A 139 11.91 -6.04 12.18
CA SER A 139 13.31 -6.11 12.59
C SER A 139 13.96 -7.34 11.99
N ILE A 140 15.05 -7.15 11.26
CA ILE A 140 15.77 -8.24 10.58
C ILE A 140 17.22 -8.20 11.02
N PRO A 141 17.71 -9.20 11.75
CA PRO A 141 19.13 -9.32 12.08
C PRO A 141 19.99 -9.35 10.82
N LEU A 142 21.09 -8.61 10.81
CA LEU A 142 22.00 -8.52 9.66
C LEU A 142 22.56 -9.88 9.26
N GLU A 143 22.77 -10.78 10.21
CA GLU A 143 23.23 -12.16 9.97
C GLU A 143 22.26 -13.00 9.14
N ARG A 144 20.96 -12.65 9.16
CA ARG A 144 19.92 -13.35 8.39
C ARG A 144 19.73 -12.82 6.97
N ILE A 145 20.39 -11.73 6.63
CA ILE A 145 20.31 -11.14 5.30
C ILE A 145 21.36 -11.81 4.42
N GLY A 146 20.95 -12.83 3.65
CA GLY A 146 21.88 -13.61 2.81
C GLY A 146 22.17 -12.95 1.46
N GLU A 147 21.19 -12.33 0.82
CA GLU A 147 21.32 -11.73 -0.51
C GLU A 147 20.74 -10.32 -0.52
N LEU A 148 21.47 -9.41 -1.14
CA LEU A 148 21.01 -8.04 -1.38
C LEU A 148 20.76 -7.86 -2.87
N ASN A 149 19.51 -7.63 -3.25
CA ASN A 149 19.16 -7.34 -4.63
C ASN A 149 18.79 -5.85 -4.75
N VAL A 150 19.51 -5.15 -5.64
CA VAL A 150 19.35 -3.70 -5.83
C VAL A 150 18.72 -3.42 -7.18
N SER A 151 17.66 -2.61 -7.15
CA SER A 151 17.05 -2.05 -8.34
C SER A 151 17.17 -0.53 -8.31
N ARG A 152 17.89 0.05 -9.26
CA ARG A 152 18.07 1.49 -9.38
C ARG A 152 17.18 2.05 -10.50
N ARG A 153 16.58 3.20 -10.24
CA ARG A 153 15.84 3.97 -11.23
C ARG A 153 16.74 5.05 -11.86
N ALA A 154 16.32 5.55 -13.03
CA ALA A 154 17.04 6.62 -13.73
C ALA A 154 17.07 7.95 -12.95
N ASP A 155 16.13 8.15 -12.03
CA ASP A 155 16.02 9.35 -11.18
C ASP A 155 16.91 9.30 -9.92
N GLY A 156 17.80 8.30 -9.79
CA GLY A 156 18.72 8.13 -8.67
C GLY A 156 18.15 7.34 -7.50
N TYR A 157 16.84 7.28 -7.36
CA TYR A 157 16.17 6.46 -6.34
C TYR A 157 16.25 4.99 -6.67
N GLY A 158 16.17 4.15 -5.64
CA GLY A 158 16.21 2.71 -5.84
C GLY A 158 15.58 1.93 -4.71
N THR A 159 15.59 0.62 -4.87
CA THR A 159 15.05 -0.34 -3.90
C THR A 159 16.10 -1.38 -3.58
N VAL A 160 16.37 -1.61 -2.29
CA VAL A 160 17.20 -2.71 -1.80
C VAL A 160 16.28 -3.77 -1.22
N ARG A 161 16.28 -4.97 -1.79
CA ARG A 161 15.58 -6.13 -1.24
C ARG A 161 16.51 -6.91 -0.35
N LEU A 162 16.04 -7.25 0.85
CA LEU A 162 16.79 -7.89 1.92
C LEU A 162 16.45 -9.38 1.96
N GLY A 163 17.12 -10.17 1.13
CA GLY A 163 16.91 -11.60 1.01
C GLY A 163 16.27 -12.01 -0.33
N ARG A 164 15.97 -13.31 -0.44
CA ARG A 164 15.32 -13.91 -1.61
C ARG A 164 13.81 -13.93 -1.45
N ALA A 165 13.10 -13.86 -2.58
CA ALA A 165 11.69 -14.18 -2.61
C ALA A 165 11.52 -15.67 -2.24
N SER A 166 10.61 -15.96 -1.34
CA SER A 166 10.24 -17.33 -0.98
C SER A 166 8.89 -17.67 -1.59
N TYR A 167 8.70 -18.95 -1.92
CA TYR A 167 7.43 -19.46 -2.37
C TYR A 167 6.85 -20.33 -1.24
N VAL A 168 5.66 -19.98 -0.78
CA VAL A 168 4.92 -20.78 0.21
C VAL A 168 3.78 -21.46 -0.52
N GLU A 169 3.67 -22.76 -0.30
CA GLU A 169 2.57 -23.57 -0.80
C GLU A 169 1.28 -23.13 -0.05
N ASP A 170 0.36 -22.56 -0.79
CA ASP A 170 -0.92 -22.10 -0.24
C ASP A 170 -1.96 -23.21 -0.45
N SER A 171 -2.05 -24.12 0.50
CA SER A 171 -3.05 -25.17 0.51
C SER A 171 -4.38 -24.64 1.06
N HIS A 172 -5.07 -23.80 0.29
CA HIS A 172 -6.48 -23.50 0.59
C HIS A 172 -7.35 -24.70 0.22
N GLY A 173 -7.49 -25.60 1.16
CA GLY A 173 -8.50 -26.67 1.10
C GLY A 173 -9.88 -26.08 1.27
N SER A 174 -10.56 -25.69 0.19
CA SER A 174 -12.01 -25.55 0.22
C SER A 174 -12.61 -26.94 0.18
N SER A 175 -13.28 -27.33 1.24
CA SER A 175 -13.87 -28.63 1.53
C SER A 175 -15.01 -29.06 0.58
N LEU A 176 -15.20 -28.46 -0.59
CA LEU A 176 -16.34 -28.74 -1.48
C LEU A 176 -15.98 -29.19 -2.90
N SER A 177 -14.72 -29.30 -3.27
CA SER A 177 -14.32 -29.96 -4.51
C SER A 177 -12.93 -30.57 -4.38
N ASP A 178 -12.83 -31.84 -4.72
CA ASP A 178 -11.62 -32.68 -4.67
C ASP A 178 -10.53 -32.30 -5.69
N HIS A 179 -10.48 -31.04 -6.05
CA HIS A 179 -9.43 -30.45 -6.88
C HIS A 179 -8.55 -29.56 -6.02
N ARG A 180 -7.52 -30.16 -5.43
CA ARG A 180 -6.44 -29.42 -4.76
C ARG A 180 -5.71 -28.57 -5.80
N HIS A 181 -6.06 -27.31 -5.88
CA HIS A 181 -5.25 -26.33 -6.58
C HIS A 181 -4.07 -25.98 -5.68
N TYR A 182 -2.90 -26.59 -5.96
CA TYR A 182 -1.65 -26.21 -5.35
C TYR A 182 -1.23 -24.87 -5.95
N GLY A 183 -1.48 -23.79 -5.22
CA GLY A 183 -1.02 -22.45 -5.57
C GLY A 183 0.26 -22.13 -4.81
N TYR A 184 1.32 -21.69 -5.50
CA TYR A 184 2.50 -21.13 -4.83
C TYR A 184 2.30 -19.63 -4.65
N ARG A 185 2.24 -19.20 -3.40
CA ARG A 185 2.23 -17.76 -3.09
C ARG A 185 3.67 -17.27 -2.98
N ARG A 186 4.05 -16.34 -3.83
CA ARG A 186 5.34 -15.66 -3.74
C ARG A 186 5.29 -14.64 -2.60
N ILE A 187 6.18 -14.82 -1.63
CA ILE A 187 6.42 -13.85 -0.56
C ILE A 187 7.62 -13.01 -0.96
N GLU A 188 7.39 -11.74 -1.22
CA GLU A 188 8.48 -10.79 -1.48
C GLU A 188 9.25 -10.52 -0.19
N PRO A 189 10.59 -10.48 -0.25
CA PRO A 189 11.40 -10.16 0.89
C PRO A 189 11.18 -8.70 1.32
N PRO A 190 11.40 -8.40 2.61
CA PRO A 190 11.42 -7.02 3.06
C PRO A 190 12.36 -6.19 2.23
N SER A 191 11.98 -4.93 1.96
CA SER A 191 12.76 -4.06 1.07
C SER A 191 12.73 -2.62 1.53
N PHE A 192 13.85 -1.92 1.37
CA PHE A 192 13.94 -0.48 1.42
C PHE A 192 13.52 0.06 0.06
N GLU A 193 12.30 0.57 -0.04
CA GLU A 193 11.75 1.04 -1.31
C GLU A 193 12.02 2.52 -1.53
N LEU A 194 12.39 2.86 -2.78
CA LEU A 194 12.52 4.25 -3.25
C LEU A 194 13.38 5.13 -2.32
N ILE A 195 14.49 4.59 -1.84
CA ILE A 195 15.47 5.34 -1.07
C ILE A 195 16.42 6.09 -2.01
N ASP A 196 16.91 7.20 -1.51
CA ASP A 196 17.97 7.96 -2.17
C ASP A 196 19.32 7.23 -2.00
N ASP A 197 20.19 7.38 -2.99
CA ASP A 197 21.53 6.77 -3.02
C ASP A 197 21.55 5.27 -2.61
N VAL A 198 20.73 4.50 -3.30
CA VAL A 198 20.51 3.08 -3.04
C VAL A 198 21.80 2.25 -3.00
N LEU A 199 22.85 2.66 -3.77
CA LEU A 199 24.12 1.95 -3.82
C LEU A 199 24.94 2.19 -2.55
N ALA A 200 24.98 3.43 -2.05
CA ALA A 200 25.65 3.74 -0.80
C ALA A 200 25.01 2.99 0.38
N VAL A 201 23.69 2.93 0.43
CA VAL A 201 22.98 2.19 1.48
C VAL A 201 23.26 0.67 1.39
N ARG A 202 23.29 0.09 0.17
CA ARG A 202 23.71 -1.30 0.00
C ARG A 202 25.11 -1.53 0.52
N ASP A 203 26.06 -0.70 0.13
CA ASP A 203 27.47 -0.84 0.54
C ASP A 203 27.64 -0.67 2.04
N LEU A 204 26.84 0.19 2.65
CA LEU A 204 26.80 0.36 4.10
C LEU A 204 26.31 -0.92 4.80
N ILE A 205 25.24 -1.57 4.29
CA ILE A 205 24.74 -2.84 4.82
C ILE A 205 25.82 -3.90 4.73
N VAL A 206 26.48 -4.05 3.57
CA VAL A 206 27.54 -5.06 3.37
C VAL A 206 28.71 -4.84 4.31
N ARG A 207 29.18 -3.60 4.45
CA ARG A 207 30.28 -3.28 5.37
C ARG A 207 29.93 -3.59 6.83
N THR A 208 28.71 -3.31 7.24
CA THR A 208 28.25 -3.59 8.59
C THR A 208 28.15 -5.11 8.83
N GLN A 209 27.71 -5.88 7.84
CA GLN A 209 27.72 -7.34 7.92
C GLN A 209 29.15 -7.90 8.08
N MET A 210 30.09 -7.45 7.26
CA MET A 210 31.50 -7.88 7.35
C MET A 210 32.08 -7.56 8.73
N SER A 211 31.82 -6.38 9.27
CA SER A 211 32.32 -6.01 10.61
C SER A 211 31.74 -6.87 11.73
N LEU A 212 30.51 -7.35 11.59
CA LEU A 212 29.91 -8.29 12.54
C LEU A 212 30.53 -9.68 12.45
N ASP A 213 30.78 -10.18 11.24
CA ASP A 213 31.40 -11.49 11.01
C ASP A 213 32.83 -11.51 11.59
N ASP A 214 33.62 -10.45 11.39
CA ASP A 214 34.96 -10.30 11.94
C ASP A 214 34.94 -10.30 13.49
N ALA A 215 33.97 -9.58 14.07
CA ALA A 215 33.80 -9.52 15.53
C ALA A 215 33.38 -10.87 16.15
N HIS A 216 32.64 -11.70 15.40
CA HIS A 216 32.26 -13.04 15.83
C HIS A 216 33.38 -14.06 15.60
N GLY A 217 34.19 -13.91 14.55
CA GLY A 217 35.36 -14.73 14.28
C GLY A 217 36.42 -14.61 15.40
N SER A 218 36.72 -13.36 15.79
CA SER A 218 37.72 -13.06 16.82
C SER A 218 37.34 -13.48 18.22
N ARG A 219 36.08 -13.84 18.48
CA ARG A 219 35.63 -14.37 19.82
C ARG A 219 35.69 -15.89 19.91
N ARG A 220 35.97 -16.58 18.82
CA ARG A 220 36.05 -18.05 18.78
C ARG A 220 37.47 -18.57 18.80
N GLU A 221 38.46 -17.69 18.70
CA GLU A 221 39.86 -17.94 18.96
C GLU A 221 40.22 -17.61 20.39
#